data_319c27a12a07e69a2336036b3d5d855d
#
_entry.id   319c27a12a07e69a2336036b3d5d855d
#
_cell.length_a   1.000
_cell.length_b   1.000
_cell.length_c   1.000
_cell.angle_alpha   90.00
_cell.angle_beta   90.00
_cell.angle_gamma   90.00
#
_symmetry.space_group_name_H-M   'P 1'
#
loop_
_entity.id
_entity.type
_entity.pdbx_description
1 polymer ?
#
loop_
_entity_poly.entity_id
_entity_poly.type
_entity_poly.pdbx_seq_one_letter_code
_entity_poly.pdbx_strand_id
1 'polypeptide(L)'
;MDLLTANDRPGTYPSSWYAASADPLQPFAAAQGALSCDVCVIGGGFTGLSAALHLAERGYDVILLEAQRVGFGASGRNGGQVGTGQRLDQAALETMVGKTAARALWDLSLESVALTRELAAKHAPEAGYAPGIIHAAHKPRYVPEFHDY
;
A
#
# COMPACT_ATOMS: atom_id res chain seq x y z
N MET A 1 -24.06 -10.00 -12.50
CA MET A 1 -23.23 -8.78 -12.41
C MET A 1 -22.21 -9.02 -11.30
N ASP A 2 -20.94 -8.94 -11.61
CA ASP A 2 -19.88 -9.02 -10.60
C ASP A 2 -19.77 -7.66 -9.92
N LEU A 3 -20.18 -7.58 -8.65
CA LEU A 3 -20.18 -6.34 -7.87
C LEU A 3 -18.77 -5.77 -7.63
N LEU A 4 -17.74 -6.62 -7.66
CA LEU A 4 -16.36 -6.20 -7.48
C LEU A 4 -15.84 -5.38 -8.66
N THR A 5 -16.42 -5.56 -9.85
CA THR A 5 -15.97 -4.91 -11.08
C THR A 5 -17.06 -4.12 -11.78
N ALA A 6 -18.26 -3.99 -11.15
CA ALA A 6 -19.44 -3.41 -11.78
C ALA A 6 -19.25 -1.97 -12.31
N ASN A 7 -18.36 -1.19 -11.67
CA ASN A 7 -18.05 0.20 -12.02
C ASN A 7 -16.70 0.36 -12.74
N ASP A 8 -16.00 -0.73 -12.99
CA ASP A 8 -14.67 -0.71 -13.56
C ASP A 8 -14.71 -1.03 -15.06
N ARG A 9 -13.80 -0.41 -15.79
CA ARG A 9 -13.49 -0.79 -17.18
C ARG A 9 -12.23 -1.66 -17.15
N PRO A 10 -12.27 -2.92 -17.59
CA PRO A 10 -11.11 -3.79 -17.60
C PRO A 10 -9.89 -3.14 -18.25
N GLY A 11 -8.73 -3.24 -17.59
CA GLY A 11 -7.46 -2.70 -18.07
C GLY A 11 -7.32 -1.18 -18.05
N THR A 12 -8.34 -0.44 -17.61
CA THR A 12 -8.34 1.03 -17.59
C THR A 12 -8.39 1.54 -16.16
N TYR A 13 -7.45 2.37 -15.75
CA TYR A 13 -7.48 3.01 -14.42
C TYR A 13 -8.74 3.86 -14.24
N PRO A 14 -9.26 3.98 -13.00
CA PRO A 14 -10.42 4.82 -12.74
C PRO A 14 -10.12 6.28 -13.04
N SER A 15 -11.17 7.06 -13.33
CA SER A 15 -11.07 8.51 -13.47
C SER A 15 -10.88 9.16 -12.10
N SER A 16 -9.64 9.22 -11.65
CA SER A 16 -9.23 9.79 -10.36
C SER A 16 -8.06 10.75 -10.54
N TRP A 17 -7.87 11.64 -9.57
CA TRP A 17 -6.71 12.54 -9.55
C TRP A 17 -5.39 11.75 -9.63
N TYR A 18 -5.26 10.69 -8.87
CA TYR A 18 -4.04 9.88 -8.83
C TYR A 18 -3.73 9.22 -10.18
N ALA A 19 -4.74 8.69 -10.85
CA ALA A 19 -4.56 8.13 -12.20
C ALA A 19 -4.24 9.21 -13.25
N ALA A 20 -4.77 10.43 -13.05
CA ALA A 20 -4.53 11.55 -13.96
C ALA A 20 -3.17 12.23 -13.76
N SER A 21 -2.61 12.16 -12.55
CA SER A 21 -1.35 12.82 -12.17
C SER A 21 -0.14 11.87 -12.13
N ALA A 22 -0.35 10.57 -12.28
CA ALA A 22 0.72 9.58 -12.33
C ALA A 22 1.09 9.25 -13.78
N ASP A 23 2.34 8.88 -14.00
CA ASP A 23 2.79 8.27 -15.25
C ASP A 23 2.59 6.75 -15.16
N PRO A 24 1.50 6.21 -15.70
CA PRO A 24 1.19 4.80 -15.56
C PRO A 24 2.17 3.97 -16.39
N LEU A 25 2.60 2.85 -15.83
CA LEU A 25 3.38 1.85 -16.57
C LEU A 25 2.63 1.42 -17.83
N GLN A 26 3.36 1.19 -18.90
CA GLN A 26 2.80 0.55 -20.09
C GLN A 26 2.21 -0.82 -19.73
N PRO A 27 1.15 -1.26 -20.41
CA PRO A 27 0.62 -2.59 -20.20
C PRO A 27 1.67 -3.67 -20.44
N PHE A 28 1.77 -4.61 -19.53
CA PHE A 28 2.57 -5.81 -19.76
C PHE A 28 1.83 -6.76 -20.70
N ALA A 29 2.57 -7.55 -21.44
CA ALA A 29 2.00 -8.61 -22.28
C ALA A 29 1.28 -9.66 -21.41
N ALA A 30 0.18 -10.20 -21.92
CA ALA A 30 -0.49 -11.31 -21.26
C ALA A 30 0.43 -12.53 -21.21
N ALA A 31 0.44 -13.23 -20.08
CA ALA A 31 1.15 -14.50 -19.95
C ALA A 31 0.58 -15.53 -20.95
N GLN A 32 1.45 -16.26 -21.62
CA GLN A 32 1.07 -17.26 -22.61
C GLN A 32 1.83 -18.57 -22.38
N GLY A 33 1.15 -19.69 -22.66
CA GLY A 33 1.76 -21.02 -22.57
C GLY A 33 2.04 -21.46 -21.14
N ALA A 34 2.92 -22.44 -21.00
CA ALA A 34 3.41 -22.92 -19.71
C ALA A 34 4.66 -22.13 -19.32
N LEU A 35 4.62 -21.49 -18.16
CA LEU A 35 5.74 -20.75 -17.57
C LEU A 35 6.22 -21.48 -16.33
N SER A 36 7.52 -21.39 -16.05
CA SER A 36 8.15 -21.95 -14.86
C SER A 36 8.87 -20.85 -14.12
N CYS A 37 8.80 -20.87 -12.80
CA CYS A 37 9.51 -19.95 -11.90
C CYS A 37 9.62 -20.59 -10.52
N ASP A 38 10.44 -19.99 -9.64
CA ASP A 38 10.53 -20.42 -8.25
C ASP A 38 9.28 -20.00 -7.47
N VAL A 39 8.78 -18.77 -7.72
CA VAL A 39 7.62 -18.21 -7.02
C VAL A 39 6.71 -17.47 -8.00
N CYS A 40 5.43 -17.85 -8.02
CA CYS A 40 4.39 -17.11 -8.72
C CYS A 40 3.58 -16.26 -7.74
N VAL A 41 3.58 -14.95 -7.93
CA VAL A 41 2.82 -13.98 -7.14
C VAL A 41 1.57 -13.58 -7.91
N ILE A 42 0.40 -13.70 -7.29
CA ILE A 42 -0.88 -13.32 -7.88
C ILE A 42 -1.34 -11.98 -7.31
N GLY A 43 -1.47 -10.98 -8.18
CA GLY A 43 -1.94 -9.64 -7.87
C GLY A 43 -0.81 -8.60 -7.78
N GLY A 44 -0.94 -7.53 -8.55
CA GLY A 44 0.01 -6.40 -8.63
C GLY A 44 -0.34 -5.22 -7.72
N GLY A 45 -0.88 -5.48 -6.52
CA GLY A 45 -1.06 -4.48 -5.47
C GLY A 45 0.17 -4.37 -4.56
N PHE A 46 0.11 -3.55 -3.49
CA PHE A 46 1.22 -3.35 -2.57
C PHE A 46 1.82 -4.66 -2.03
N THR A 47 0.98 -5.58 -1.59
CA THR A 47 1.43 -6.86 -1.02
C THR A 47 2.17 -7.70 -2.06
N GLY A 48 1.60 -7.85 -3.24
CA GLY A 48 2.21 -8.67 -4.29
C GLY A 48 3.49 -8.05 -4.84
N LEU A 49 3.52 -6.73 -5.06
CA LEU A 49 4.72 -6.03 -5.49
C LEU A 49 5.83 -6.11 -4.46
N SER A 50 5.52 -5.91 -3.18
CA SER A 50 6.49 -6.05 -2.09
C SER A 50 7.05 -7.46 -2.01
N ALA A 51 6.18 -8.49 -2.07
CA ALA A 51 6.61 -9.88 -2.06
C ALA A 51 7.52 -10.21 -3.27
N ALA A 52 7.09 -9.82 -4.47
CA ALA A 52 7.85 -10.08 -5.69
C ALA A 52 9.22 -9.37 -5.67
N LEU A 53 9.27 -8.12 -5.25
CA LEU A 53 10.51 -7.34 -5.15
C LEU A 53 11.50 -8.00 -4.18
N HIS A 54 11.07 -8.27 -2.95
CA HIS A 54 11.95 -8.84 -1.94
C HIS A 54 12.38 -10.28 -2.24
N LEU A 55 11.57 -11.06 -2.94
CA LEU A 55 11.97 -12.38 -3.42
C LEU A 55 12.99 -12.28 -4.55
N ALA A 56 12.78 -11.38 -5.50
CA ALA A 56 13.73 -11.14 -6.59
C ALA A 56 15.08 -10.60 -6.07
N GLU A 57 15.07 -9.70 -5.10
CA GLU A 57 16.30 -9.23 -4.43
C GLU A 57 17.08 -10.34 -3.71
N ARG A 58 16.40 -11.43 -3.34
CA ARG A 58 17.02 -12.64 -2.76
C ARG A 58 17.45 -13.67 -3.80
N GLY A 59 17.27 -13.37 -5.09
CA GLY A 59 17.74 -14.21 -6.19
C GLY A 59 16.74 -15.27 -6.66
N TYR A 60 15.48 -15.24 -6.21
CA TYR A 60 14.44 -16.12 -6.72
C TYR A 60 14.00 -15.67 -8.12
N ASP A 61 13.70 -16.65 -8.98
CA ASP A 61 12.98 -16.39 -10.24
C ASP A 61 11.50 -16.18 -9.93
N VAL A 62 11.00 -14.96 -10.15
CA VAL A 62 9.65 -14.55 -9.73
C VAL A 62 8.82 -14.12 -10.92
N ILE A 63 7.64 -14.70 -11.05
CA ILE A 63 6.60 -14.24 -11.96
C ILE A 63 5.48 -13.58 -11.14
N LEU A 64 5.15 -12.32 -11.46
CA LEU A 64 3.98 -11.63 -10.92
C LEU A 64 2.89 -11.57 -12.00
N LEU A 65 1.71 -12.08 -11.68
CA LEU A 65 0.52 -12.04 -12.55
C LEU A 65 -0.51 -11.06 -11.99
N GLU A 66 -0.94 -10.13 -12.83
CA GLU A 66 -1.97 -9.14 -12.50
C GLU A 66 -3.11 -9.24 -13.51
N ALA A 67 -4.34 -9.31 -13.02
CA ALA A 67 -5.52 -9.50 -13.88
C ALA A 67 -5.88 -8.25 -14.71
N GLN A 68 -5.47 -7.07 -14.28
CA GLN A 68 -5.82 -5.79 -14.88
C GLN A 68 -4.56 -4.96 -15.18
N ARG A 69 -4.18 -4.11 -14.26
CA ARG A 69 -3.03 -3.21 -14.31
C ARG A 69 -2.37 -3.17 -12.93
N VAL A 70 -1.06 -2.96 -12.88
CA VAL A 70 -0.35 -2.79 -11.61
C VAL A 70 -1.01 -1.67 -10.81
N GLY A 71 -1.36 -1.94 -9.54
CA GLY A 71 -2.05 -0.97 -8.69
C GLY A 71 -3.52 -0.70 -9.05
N PHE A 72 -4.16 -1.52 -9.89
CA PHE A 72 -5.55 -1.30 -10.32
C PHE A 72 -6.55 -1.31 -9.16
N GLY A 73 -6.37 -2.17 -8.19
CA GLY A 73 -7.25 -2.31 -7.02
C GLY A 73 -7.07 -1.20 -5.98
N ALA A 74 -7.27 -1.56 -4.72
CA ALA A 74 -7.19 -0.63 -3.58
C ALA A 74 -5.83 0.08 -3.47
N SER A 75 -4.75 -0.55 -3.91
CA SER A 75 -3.39 0.02 -3.88
C SER A 75 -3.23 1.28 -4.73
N GLY A 76 -4.03 1.46 -5.78
CA GLY A 76 -4.04 2.67 -6.60
C GLY A 76 -5.26 3.58 -6.36
N ARG A 77 -6.09 3.27 -5.35
CA ARG A 77 -7.34 4.00 -5.06
C ARG A 77 -7.41 4.53 -3.63
N ASN A 78 -6.27 4.63 -2.96
CA ASN A 78 -6.17 5.19 -1.61
C ASN A 78 -5.65 6.64 -1.66
N GLY A 79 -5.62 7.30 -0.50
CA GLY A 79 -5.19 8.70 -0.39
C GLY A 79 -3.68 8.91 -0.34
N GLY A 80 -2.87 7.86 -0.47
CA GLY A 80 -1.41 7.94 -0.46
C GLY A 80 -0.79 8.27 0.90
N GLN A 81 -1.56 8.20 1.99
CA GLN A 81 -1.03 8.47 3.32
C GLN A 81 -0.18 7.29 3.80
N VAL A 82 1.03 7.61 4.27
CA VAL A 82 1.96 6.68 4.90
C VAL A 82 2.05 7.06 6.37
N GLY A 83 1.11 6.52 7.16
CA GLY A 83 0.99 6.84 8.59
C GLY A 83 1.52 5.73 9.49
N THR A 84 1.83 6.11 10.73
CA THR A 84 2.14 5.18 11.82
C THR A 84 0.87 4.67 12.49
N GLY A 85 1.01 3.64 13.33
CA GLY A 85 -0.07 3.07 14.10
C GLY A 85 -0.82 1.98 13.34
N GLN A 86 -1.91 1.53 13.94
CA GLN A 86 -2.80 0.52 13.42
C GLN A 86 -4.19 1.11 13.17
N ARG A 87 -5.15 0.29 12.76
CA ARG A 87 -6.54 0.73 12.57
C ARG A 87 -7.19 1.27 13.86
N LEU A 88 -6.84 0.67 15.01
CA LEU A 88 -7.27 1.11 16.33
C LEU A 88 -6.21 2.03 16.94
N ASP A 89 -6.64 2.94 17.80
CA ASP A 89 -5.73 3.73 18.62
C ASP A 89 -4.95 2.84 19.60
N GLN A 90 -3.84 3.38 20.12
CA GLN A 90 -2.92 2.61 20.95
C GLN A 90 -3.58 2.14 22.25
N ALA A 91 -4.44 2.94 22.88
CA ALA A 91 -5.11 2.58 24.13
C ALA A 91 -6.10 1.42 23.92
N ALA A 92 -6.85 1.43 22.82
CA ALA A 92 -7.73 0.33 22.44
C ALA A 92 -6.95 -0.94 22.13
N LEU A 93 -5.80 -0.83 21.45
CA LEU A 93 -4.89 -1.97 21.20
C LEU A 93 -4.34 -2.53 22.51
N GLU A 94 -3.88 -1.71 23.43
CA GLU A 94 -3.40 -2.14 24.75
C GLU A 94 -4.47 -2.91 25.53
N THR A 95 -5.72 -2.44 25.44
CA THR A 95 -6.86 -3.12 26.06
C THR A 95 -7.14 -4.48 25.41
N MET A 96 -7.03 -4.56 24.10
CA MET A 96 -7.38 -5.76 23.30
C MET A 96 -6.31 -6.86 23.40
N VAL A 97 -5.02 -6.50 23.26
CA VAL A 97 -3.93 -7.48 23.11
C VAL A 97 -2.86 -7.38 24.20
N GLY A 98 -3.00 -6.45 25.15
CA GLY A 98 -2.05 -6.17 26.19
C GLY A 98 -0.91 -5.24 25.73
N LYS A 99 -0.25 -4.57 26.69
CA LYS A 99 0.76 -3.54 26.43
C LYS A 99 1.94 -4.03 25.60
N THR A 100 2.44 -5.23 25.87
CA THR A 100 3.60 -5.76 25.15
C THR A 100 3.30 -5.98 23.67
N ALA A 101 2.18 -6.62 23.35
CA ALA A 101 1.80 -6.86 21.95
C ALA A 101 1.43 -5.56 21.24
N ALA A 102 0.71 -4.65 21.93
CA ALA A 102 0.37 -3.33 21.37
C ALA A 102 1.63 -2.50 21.07
N ARG A 103 2.65 -2.56 21.94
CA ARG A 103 3.95 -1.90 21.66
C ARG A 103 4.66 -2.51 20.45
N ALA A 104 4.67 -3.83 20.32
CA ALA A 104 5.27 -4.49 19.16
C ALA A 104 4.54 -4.10 17.85
N LEU A 105 3.22 -3.95 17.88
CA LEU A 105 2.44 -3.46 16.73
C LEU A 105 2.77 -2.00 16.39
N TRP A 106 3.01 -1.17 17.38
CA TRP A 106 3.47 0.20 17.17
C TRP A 106 4.85 0.23 16.50
N ASP A 107 5.81 -0.50 17.05
CA ASP A 107 7.18 -0.56 16.52
C ASP A 107 7.18 -1.10 15.07
N LEU A 108 6.36 -2.12 14.77
CA LEU A 108 6.15 -2.62 13.40
C LEU A 108 5.61 -1.52 12.47
N SER A 109 4.73 -0.64 12.95
CA SER A 109 4.21 0.46 12.14
C SER A 109 5.29 1.49 11.81
N LEU A 110 6.20 1.78 12.75
CA LEU A 110 7.36 2.66 12.50
C LEU A 110 8.30 2.05 11.45
N GLU A 111 8.58 0.76 11.55
CA GLU A 111 9.38 0.03 10.55
C GLU A 111 8.73 0.06 9.17
N SER A 112 7.41 -0.10 9.08
CA SER A 112 6.69 -0.08 7.81
C SER A 112 6.74 1.29 7.13
N VAL A 113 6.66 2.38 7.88
CA VAL A 113 6.83 3.75 7.36
C VAL A 113 8.26 3.96 6.86
N ALA A 114 9.26 3.52 7.64
CA ALA A 114 10.66 3.63 7.25
C ALA A 114 10.95 2.85 5.95
N LEU A 115 10.48 1.60 5.87
CA LEU A 115 10.62 0.76 4.68
C LEU A 115 9.93 1.38 3.47
N THR A 116 8.71 1.87 3.62
CA THR A 116 7.97 2.51 2.51
C THR A 116 8.73 3.73 1.97
N ARG A 117 9.27 4.56 2.87
CA ARG A 117 10.10 5.72 2.50
C ARG A 117 11.36 5.30 1.76
N GLU A 118 12.04 4.27 2.24
CA GLU A 118 13.26 3.74 1.61
C GLU A 118 12.97 3.19 0.21
N LEU A 119 11.92 2.38 0.06
CA LEU A 119 11.51 1.83 -1.24
C LEU A 119 11.09 2.93 -2.20
N ALA A 120 10.34 3.94 -1.75
CA ALA A 120 9.98 5.08 -2.58
C ALA A 120 11.23 5.84 -3.05
N ALA A 121 12.18 6.14 -2.16
CA ALA A 121 13.40 6.84 -2.52
C ALA A 121 14.28 6.04 -3.50
N LYS A 122 14.32 4.72 -3.35
CA LYS A 122 15.16 3.83 -4.19
C LYS A 122 14.54 3.55 -5.55
N HIS A 123 13.23 3.32 -5.62
CA HIS A 123 12.58 2.77 -6.79
C HIS A 123 11.59 3.72 -7.48
N ALA A 124 11.13 4.76 -6.80
CA ALA A 124 10.15 5.71 -7.29
C ALA A 124 10.38 7.11 -6.72
N PRO A 125 11.56 7.72 -6.92
CA PRO A 125 11.86 9.05 -6.38
C PRO A 125 10.89 10.13 -6.88
N GLU A 126 10.30 9.92 -8.05
CA GLU A 126 9.29 10.79 -8.67
C GLU A 126 7.91 10.69 -8.00
N ALA A 127 7.68 9.71 -7.13
CA ALA A 127 6.41 9.56 -6.39
C ALA A 127 6.12 10.73 -5.43
N GLY A 128 7.10 11.61 -5.21
CA GLY A 128 6.90 12.84 -4.44
C GLY A 128 6.62 12.59 -2.97
N TYR A 129 7.25 11.56 -2.36
CA TYR A 129 7.12 11.31 -0.94
C TYR A 129 7.49 12.56 -0.14
N ALA A 130 6.54 13.04 0.67
CA ALA A 130 6.76 14.15 1.59
C ALA A 130 6.51 13.69 3.04
N PRO A 131 7.43 13.94 3.98
CA PRO A 131 7.23 13.53 5.36
C PRO A 131 6.22 14.42 6.06
N GLY A 132 5.45 13.82 6.95
CA GLY A 132 4.52 14.51 7.85
C GLY A 132 3.05 14.30 7.49
N ILE A 133 2.25 14.33 8.54
CA ILE A 133 0.78 14.30 8.47
C ILE A 133 0.28 15.48 9.30
N ILE A 134 -0.70 16.20 8.78
CA ILE A 134 -1.35 17.30 9.52
C ILE A 134 -2.69 16.78 10.01
N HIS A 135 -2.87 16.78 11.34
CA HIS A 135 -4.15 16.58 11.98
C HIS A 135 -4.74 17.95 12.37
N ALA A 136 -5.94 18.23 11.92
CA ALA A 136 -6.60 19.51 12.17
C ALA A 136 -7.91 19.30 12.93
N ALA A 137 -8.01 19.92 14.10
CA ALA A 137 -9.26 19.98 14.85
C ALA A 137 -10.20 21.00 14.20
N HIS A 138 -11.24 20.55 13.51
CA HIS A 138 -12.21 21.44 12.86
C HIS A 138 -13.22 22.06 13.84
N LYS A 139 -13.22 21.64 15.10
CA LYS A 139 -14.04 22.21 16.20
C LYS A 139 -13.26 22.18 17.51
N PRO A 140 -13.43 23.19 18.40
CA PRO A 140 -12.71 23.24 19.68
C PRO A 140 -12.90 22.00 20.56
N ARG A 141 -14.04 21.34 20.48
CA ARG A 141 -14.35 20.11 21.26
C ARG A 141 -13.45 18.92 20.95
N TYR A 142 -12.74 18.93 19.81
CA TYR A 142 -11.83 17.86 19.40
C TYR A 142 -10.37 18.15 19.78
N VAL A 143 -10.06 19.36 20.24
CA VAL A 143 -8.70 19.73 20.62
C VAL A 143 -8.13 18.85 21.75
N PRO A 144 -8.88 18.47 22.79
CA PRO A 144 -8.36 17.59 23.83
C PRO A 144 -7.85 16.24 23.30
N GLU A 145 -8.51 15.67 22.30
CA GLU A 145 -8.10 14.40 21.68
C GLU A 145 -6.68 14.44 21.08
N PHE A 146 -6.21 15.64 20.68
CA PHE A 146 -4.86 15.83 20.12
C PHE A 146 -3.79 16.00 21.20
N HIS A 147 -4.14 16.21 22.44
CA HIS A 147 -3.18 16.30 23.54
C HIS A 147 -2.81 14.94 24.11
N ASP A 148 -3.65 13.92 23.83
CA ASP A 148 -3.46 12.55 24.28
C ASP A 148 -2.74 11.69 23.23
N TYR A 149 -2.46 12.26 22.06
CA TYR A 149 -1.81 11.61 20.91
C TYR A 149 -0.30 11.91 20.94
#